data_ac5f825676456a00147581a28c95fe95
#
_entry.id   ac5f825676456a00147581a28c95fe95
#
_cell.length_a   1.000
_cell.length_b   1.000
_cell.length_c   1.000
_cell.angle_alpha   90.00
_cell.angle_beta   90.00
_cell.angle_gamma   90.00
#
_symmetry.space_group_name_H-M   'P 1'
#
loop_
_entity.id
_entity.type
_entity.pdbx_description
1 polymer ?
#
loop_
_entity_poly.entity_id
_entity_poly.type
_entity_poly.pdbx_seq_one_letter_code
_entity_poly.pdbx_strand_id
1 'polypeptide(L)'
;MEGTIRTFDETQRNEIHEHVKRITEMIAAAGGAKAQVQIKRGYDVVVNDPALTAMAVPTLERIAGEGNVEVIDKMCGSEDFSFYQGVAPGFFLRLGCTPAARDARTAAAGHSPRFFFDEDSLELGVKSLTALAMDWLAANGQ
;
A
#
# COMPACT_ATOMS: atom_id res chain seq x y z
N MET A 1 1.44 -5.97 26.21
CA MET A 1 0.63 -6.06 24.97
C MET A 1 1.37 -5.33 23.86
N GLU A 2 1.32 -5.82 22.66
CA GLU A 2 1.89 -5.19 21.47
C GLU A 2 0.84 -5.23 20.36
N GLY A 3 0.85 -4.24 19.48
CA GLY A 3 -0.10 -4.15 18.39
C GLY A 3 0.31 -3.10 17.35
N THR A 4 -0.44 -2.99 16.27
CA THR A 4 -0.24 -2.01 15.20
C THR A 4 -1.49 -1.16 15.01
N ILE A 5 -1.27 0.12 14.72
CA ILE A 5 -2.31 1.07 14.35
C ILE A 5 -2.10 1.44 12.89
N ARG A 6 -3.17 1.35 12.10
CA ARG A 6 -3.17 1.69 10.67
C ARG A 6 -4.37 2.54 10.35
N THR A 7 -4.15 3.64 9.65
CA THR A 7 -5.17 4.61 9.26
C THR A 7 -4.88 5.12 7.87
N PHE A 8 -5.85 5.75 7.24
CA PHE A 8 -5.70 6.44 5.96
C PHE A 8 -5.59 7.96 6.10
N ASP A 9 -5.59 8.45 7.35
CA ASP A 9 -5.57 9.88 7.65
C ASP A 9 -4.66 10.17 8.84
N GLU A 10 -3.79 11.16 8.69
CA GLU A 10 -2.80 11.53 9.69
C GLU A 10 -3.41 12.18 10.92
N THR A 11 -4.46 12.97 10.76
CA THR A 11 -5.17 13.59 11.89
C THR A 11 -5.81 12.50 12.74
N GLN A 12 -6.54 11.59 12.10
CA GLN A 12 -7.12 10.43 12.76
C GLN A 12 -6.06 9.55 13.44
N ARG A 13 -4.90 9.36 12.80
CA ARG A 13 -3.79 8.60 13.41
C ARG A 13 -3.32 9.23 14.72
N ASN A 14 -3.13 10.55 14.74
CA ASN A 14 -2.71 11.26 15.93
C ASN A 14 -3.76 11.18 17.05
N GLU A 15 -5.03 11.37 16.72
CA GLU A 15 -6.12 11.23 17.69
C GLU A 15 -6.17 9.81 18.30
N ILE A 16 -6.02 8.78 17.49
CA ILE A 16 -5.97 7.39 17.96
C ILE A 16 -4.78 7.18 18.90
N HIS A 17 -3.61 7.74 18.62
CA HIS A 17 -2.44 7.65 19.51
C HIS A 17 -2.74 8.22 20.89
N GLU A 18 -3.33 9.42 20.94
CA GLU A 18 -3.73 10.05 22.20
C GLU A 18 -4.81 9.24 22.95
N HIS A 19 -5.80 8.74 22.21
CA HIS A 19 -6.86 7.93 22.81
C HIS A 19 -6.32 6.61 23.37
N VAL A 20 -5.47 5.90 22.64
CA VAL A 20 -4.84 4.64 23.11
C VAL A 20 -4.07 4.88 24.40
N LYS A 21 -3.25 5.91 24.45
CA LYS A 21 -2.49 6.29 25.65
C LYS A 21 -3.40 6.57 26.83
N ARG A 22 -4.32 7.52 26.66
CA ARG A 22 -5.26 7.94 27.71
C ARG A 22 -6.11 6.78 28.22
N ILE A 23 -6.73 5.99 27.34
CA ILE A 23 -7.60 4.88 27.73
C ILE A 23 -6.81 3.81 28.47
N THR A 24 -5.64 3.45 28.01
CA THR A 24 -4.78 2.45 28.65
C THR A 24 -4.36 2.88 30.05
N GLU A 25 -3.94 4.12 30.22
CA GLU A 25 -3.53 4.66 31.52
C GLU A 25 -4.71 4.73 32.50
N MET A 26 -5.90 5.14 32.02
CA MET A 26 -7.12 5.20 32.84
C MET A 26 -7.61 3.82 33.29
N ILE A 27 -7.60 2.83 32.37
CA ILE A 27 -8.00 1.46 32.72
C ILE A 27 -7.04 0.85 33.75
N ALA A 28 -5.73 1.03 33.56
CA ALA A 28 -4.75 0.56 34.52
C ALA A 28 -4.94 1.20 35.89
N ALA A 29 -5.15 2.50 35.94
CA ALA A 29 -5.40 3.23 37.20
C ALA A 29 -6.67 2.76 37.92
N ALA A 30 -7.76 2.48 37.18
CA ALA A 30 -8.99 1.92 37.74
C ALA A 30 -8.77 0.56 38.41
N GLY A 31 -7.81 -0.24 37.93
CA GLY A 31 -7.38 -1.50 38.53
C GLY A 31 -6.28 -1.37 39.60
N GLY A 32 -5.93 -0.14 40.02
CA GLY A 32 -4.82 0.09 40.97
C GLY A 32 -3.43 -0.13 40.41
N ALA A 33 -3.29 -0.20 39.10
CA ALA A 33 -2.02 -0.43 38.39
C ALA A 33 -1.55 0.84 37.65
N LYS A 34 -0.34 0.76 37.10
CA LYS A 34 0.19 1.78 36.19
C LYS A 34 0.50 1.16 34.84
N ALA A 35 0.17 1.86 33.78
CA ALA A 35 0.56 1.50 32.42
C ALA A 35 1.60 2.50 31.88
N GLN A 36 2.51 1.99 31.09
CA GLN A 36 3.40 2.79 30.25
C GLN A 36 3.10 2.45 28.80
N VAL A 37 2.72 3.45 28.02
CA VAL A 37 2.39 3.29 26.61
C VAL A 37 3.50 3.90 25.76
N GLN A 38 4.07 3.10 24.90
CA GLN A 38 5.03 3.56 23.88
C GLN A 38 4.41 3.35 22.51
N ILE A 39 4.31 4.43 21.73
CA ILE A 39 3.84 4.38 20.36
C ILE A 39 4.98 4.85 19.45
N LYS A 40 5.42 3.93 18.60
CA LYS A 40 6.41 4.24 17.56
C LYS A 40 5.67 4.60 16.28
N ARG A 41 5.92 5.81 15.77
CA ARG A 41 5.41 6.21 14.45
C ARG A 41 6.15 5.41 13.37
N GLY A 42 5.37 4.76 12.52
CA GLY A 42 5.87 3.99 11.38
C GLY A 42 5.74 4.77 10.08
N TYR A 43 5.38 4.08 9.00
CA TYR A 43 5.23 4.62 7.66
C TYR A 43 4.00 5.53 7.55
N ASP A 44 4.07 6.45 6.60
CA ASP A 44 2.94 7.29 6.23
C ASP A 44 2.01 6.56 5.25
N VAL A 45 0.88 7.17 4.93
CA VAL A 45 -0.07 6.61 3.95
C VAL A 45 0.53 6.72 2.55
N VAL A 46 0.48 5.63 1.78
CA VAL A 46 0.77 5.67 0.35
C VAL A 46 -0.42 6.29 -0.37
N VAL A 47 -0.20 7.40 -1.05
CA VAL A 47 -1.22 8.11 -1.83
C VAL A 47 -0.70 8.30 -3.24
N ASN A 48 -1.31 7.64 -4.21
CA ASN A 48 -0.94 7.83 -5.61
C ASN A 48 -1.19 9.26 -6.07
N ASP A 49 -0.19 9.88 -6.66
CA ASP A 49 -0.32 11.21 -7.26
C ASP A 49 -1.34 11.16 -8.42
N PRO A 50 -2.36 12.04 -8.43
CA PRO A 50 -3.41 11.99 -9.44
C PRO A 50 -2.90 12.23 -10.86
N ALA A 51 -1.91 13.11 -11.04
CA ALA A 51 -1.37 13.41 -12.37
C ALA A 51 -0.54 12.23 -12.90
N LEU A 52 0.31 11.63 -12.06
CA LEU A 52 1.04 10.42 -12.42
C LEU A 52 0.10 9.24 -12.67
N THR A 53 -0.97 9.11 -11.90
CA THR A 53 -1.98 8.06 -12.10
C THR A 53 -2.66 8.23 -13.47
N ALA A 54 -3.09 9.45 -13.82
CA ALA A 54 -3.72 9.72 -15.10
C ALA A 54 -2.80 9.45 -16.30
N MET A 55 -1.49 9.65 -16.14
CA MET A 55 -0.50 9.30 -17.15
C MET A 55 -0.21 7.79 -17.20
N ALA A 56 -0.18 7.12 -16.06
CA ALA A 56 0.20 5.72 -15.95
C ALA A 56 -0.88 4.77 -16.47
N VAL A 57 -2.17 5.07 -16.24
CA VAL A 57 -3.28 4.17 -16.61
C VAL A 57 -3.29 3.82 -18.09
N PRO A 58 -3.22 4.76 -19.07
CA PRO A 58 -3.18 4.40 -20.49
C PRO A 58 -1.98 3.52 -20.85
N THR A 59 -0.82 3.76 -20.24
CA THR A 59 0.36 2.91 -20.45
C THR A 59 0.12 1.49 -19.96
N LEU A 60 -0.45 1.34 -18.77
CA LEU A 60 -0.76 0.04 -18.19
C LEU A 60 -1.81 -0.71 -19.02
N GLU A 61 -2.86 -0.04 -19.47
CA GLU A 61 -3.90 -0.64 -20.33
C GLU A 61 -3.31 -1.13 -21.66
N ARG A 62 -2.39 -0.37 -22.25
CA ARG A 62 -1.67 -0.78 -23.46
C ARG A 62 -0.82 -2.03 -23.25
N ILE A 63 -0.24 -2.22 -22.07
CA ILE A 63 0.64 -3.35 -21.74
C ILE A 63 -0.16 -4.55 -21.25
N ALA A 64 -1.10 -4.36 -20.36
CA ALA A 64 -1.89 -5.43 -19.73
C ALA A 64 -3.12 -5.84 -20.57
N GLY A 65 -3.52 -5.01 -21.51
CA GLY A 65 -4.77 -5.16 -22.26
C GLY A 65 -5.94 -4.42 -21.62
N GLU A 66 -6.87 -3.99 -22.47
CA GLU A 66 -8.08 -3.30 -22.03
C GLU A 66 -8.88 -4.14 -21.02
N GLY A 67 -9.34 -3.50 -19.95
CA GLY A 67 -10.10 -4.15 -18.87
C GLY A 67 -9.28 -4.93 -17.84
N ASN A 68 -7.95 -4.98 -17.99
CA ASN A 68 -7.05 -5.64 -17.04
C ASN A 68 -6.36 -4.66 -16.06
N VAL A 69 -6.75 -3.40 -16.10
CA VAL A 69 -6.31 -2.37 -15.13
C VAL A 69 -7.52 -1.96 -14.30
N GLU A 70 -7.41 -2.14 -13.01
CA GLU A 70 -8.51 -1.92 -12.08
C GLU A 70 -8.13 -0.93 -10.98
N VAL A 71 -9.11 -0.15 -10.53
CA VAL A 71 -8.99 0.61 -9.28
C VAL A 71 -9.39 -0.31 -8.13
N ILE A 72 -8.46 -0.57 -7.23
CA ILE A 72 -8.70 -1.42 -6.07
C ILE A 72 -9.10 -0.59 -4.84
N ASP A 73 -9.80 -1.21 -3.92
CA ASP A 73 -10.13 -0.60 -2.63
C ASP A 73 -8.89 -0.24 -1.82
N LYS A 74 -9.05 0.74 -0.94
CA LYS A 74 -8.01 1.13 0.01
C LYS A 74 -7.62 -0.05 0.90
N MET A 75 -6.34 -0.28 1.07
CA MET A 75 -5.82 -1.38 1.87
C MET A 75 -5.04 -0.85 3.07
N CYS A 76 -5.39 -1.33 4.26
CA CYS A 76 -4.68 -1.04 5.51
C CYS A 76 -3.35 -1.84 5.58
N GLY A 77 -2.51 -1.68 4.58
CA GLY A 77 -1.16 -2.23 4.54
C GLY A 77 -0.15 -1.35 5.28
N SER A 78 1.10 -1.75 5.21
CA SER A 78 2.25 -0.94 5.62
C SER A 78 3.25 -1.03 4.47
N GLU A 79 3.66 0.13 3.93
CA GLU A 79 4.45 0.20 2.73
C GLU A 79 5.47 1.34 2.84
N ASP A 80 6.76 1.05 2.69
CA ASP A 80 7.83 2.03 2.82
C ASP A 80 7.95 2.96 1.61
N PHE A 81 7.26 2.66 0.52
CA PHE A 81 7.15 3.54 -0.64
C PHE A 81 6.63 4.94 -0.28
N SER A 82 5.89 5.07 0.82
CA SER A 82 5.46 6.35 1.38
C SER A 82 6.60 7.32 1.66
N PHE A 83 7.81 6.85 1.99
CA PHE A 83 8.98 7.71 2.18
C PHE A 83 9.47 8.34 0.87
N TYR A 84 9.40 7.63 -0.23
CA TYR A 84 9.73 8.19 -1.55
C TYR A 84 8.71 9.26 -1.94
N GLN A 85 7.43 9.04 -1.62
CA GLN A 85 6.38 10.03 -1.86
C GLN A 85 6.52 11.29 -1.00
N GLY A 86 7.23 11.24 0.11
CA GLY A 86 7.59 12.39 0.92
C GLY A 86 8.60 13.34 0.24
N VAL A 87 9.29 12.90 -0.81
CA VAL A 87 10.31 13.69 -1.52
C VAL A 87 9.97 13.92 -2.99
N ALA A 88 9.10 13.13 -3.60
CA ALA A 88 8.65 13.27 -4.98
C ALA A 88 7.25 12.69 -5.16
N PRO A 89 6.45 13.19 -6.12
CA PRO A 89 5.20 12.54 -6.51
C PRO A 89 5.43 11.08 -6.87
N GLY A 90 4.57 10.18 -6.40
CA GLY A 90 4.74 8.75 -6.59
C GLY A 90 3.46 8.06 -7.06
N PHE A 91 3.65 6.98 -7.81
CA PHE A 91 2.59 6.10 -8.26
C PHE A 91 2.96 4.66 -7.87
N PHE A 92 2.12 4.04 -7.07
CA PHE A 92 2.27 2.66 -6.59
C PHE A 92 1.17 1.79 -7.20
N LEU A 93 1.56 0.73 -7.87
CA LEU A 93 0.63 -0.24 -8.46
C LEU A 93 0.80 -1.61 -7.83
N ARG A 94 -0.22 -2.44 -7.95
CA ARG A 94 -0.17 -3.86 -7.59
C ARG A 94 -0.31 -4.70 -8.83
N LEU A 95 0.56 -5.70 -8.94
CA LEU A 95 0.51 -6.67 -10.00
C LEU A 95 -0.31 -7.88 -9.53
N GLY A 96 -1.37 -8.21 -10.27
CA GLY A 96 -2.11 -9.45 -10.07
C GLY A 96 -1.23 -10.64 -10.44
N CYS A 97 -1.09 -11.60 -9.53
CA CYS A 97 -0.21 -12.75 -9.70
C CYS A 97 -0.86 -14.08 -9.35
N THR A 98 -2.17 -14.13 -9.20
CA THR A 98 -2.90 -15.38 -8.99
C THR A 98 -3.11 -16.07 -10.35
N PRO A 99 -2.69 -17.34 -10.54
CA PRO A 99 -2.92 -18.06 -11.77
C PRO A 99 -4.41 -18.09 -12.15
N ALA A 100 -4.73 -17.93 -13.44
CA ALA A 100 -6.10 -17.89 -13.94
C ALA A 100 -6.94 -19.14 -13.57
N ALA A 101 -6.28 -20.28 -13.36
CA ALA A 101 -6.92 -21.53 -12.94
C ALA A 101 -7.29 -21.56 -11.44
N ARG A 102 -6.94 -20.55 -10.65
CA ARG A 102 -7.20 -20.45 -9.21
C ARG A 102 -8.19 -19.33 -8.92
N ASP A 103 -9.06 -19.53 -7.94
CA ASP A 103 -9.90 -18.46 -7.42
C ASP A 103 -9.06 -17.51 -6.53
N ALA A 104 -8.90 -16.27 -6.97
CA ALA A 104 -8.14 -15.25 -6.25
C ALA A 104 -8.67 -15.00 -4.83
N ARG A 105 -9.97 -15.22 -4.58
CA ARG A 105 -10.60 -15.03 -3.26
C ARG A 105 -10.16 -16.07 -2.23
N THR A 106 -9.71 -17.23 -2.70
CA THR A 106 -9.25 -18.34 -1.85
C THR A 106 -7.73 -18.54 -1.91
N ALA A 107 -7.05 -17.80 -2.76
CA ALA A 107 -5.60 -17.86 -2.88
C ALA A 107 -4.94 -17.38 -1.58
N ALA A 108 -3.83 -18.02 -1.23
CA ALA A 108 -3.05 -17.60 -0.07
C ALA A 108 -2.47 -16.20 -0.29
N ALA A 109 -2.70 -15.31 0.65
CA ALA A 109 -2.18 -13.94 0.61
C ALA A 109 -0.64 -13.90 0.66
N GLY A 110 -0.06 -12.81 0.23
CA GLY A 110 1.35 -12.51 0.45
C GLY A 110 1.73 -12.69 1.93
N HIS A 111 2.97 -13.05 2.21
CA HIS A 111 3.50 -13.43 3.54
C HIS A 111 2.95 -14.75 4.11
N SER A 112 2.13 -15.50 3.37
CA SER A 112 1.76 -16.87 3.73
C SER A 112 2.84 -17.84 3.26
N PRO A 113 3.18 -18.89 4.04
CA PRO A 113 4.07 -19.97 3.56
C PRO A 113 3.47 -20.78 2.41
N ARG A 114 2.17 -20.59 2.12
CA ARG A 114 1.47 -21.20 0.98
C ARG A 114 1.25 -20.23 -0.16
N PHE A 115 1.83 -19.03 -0.07
CA PHE A 115 1.76 -18.05 -1.16
C PHE A 115 2.41 -18.63 -2.41
N PHE A 116 1.72 -18.50 -3.52
CA PHE A 116 2.19 -18.91 -4.83
C PHE A 116 1.79 -17.83 -5.84
N PHE A 117 2.69 -17.43 -6.70
CA PHE A 117 2.43 -16.49 -7.77
C PHE A 117 2.64 -17.16 -9.15
N ASP A 118 1.92 -16.66 -10.13
CA ASP A 118 2.08 -17.04 -11.52
C ASP A 118 3.32 -16.38 -12.09
N GLU A 119 4.29 -17.17 -12.55
CA GLU A 119 5.52 -16.65 -13.13
C GLU A 119 5.27 -15.84 -14.41
N ASP A 120 4.21 -16.10 -15.14
CA ASP A 120 3.81 -15.30 -16.32
C ASP A 120 3.52 -13.84 -15.95
N SER A 121 3.14 -13.57 -14.70
CA SER A 121 2.96 -12.21 -14.19
C SER A 121 4.26 -11.39 -14.14
N LEU A 122 5.42 -12.05 -14.03
CA LEU A 122 6.72 -11.36 -13.96
C LEU A 122 7.04 -10.60 -15.25
N GLU A 123 6.75 -11.20 -16.38
CA GLU A 123 6.93 -10.54 -17.68
C GLU A 123 6.05 -9.30 -17.80
N LEU A 124 4.79 -9.40 -17.37
CA LEU A 124 3.88 -8.27 -17.34
C LEU A 124 4.41 -7.15 -16.43
N GLY A 125 4.90 -7.50 -15.24
CA GLY A 125 5.49 -6.55 -14.31
C GLY A 125 6.68 -5.78 -14.90
N VAL A 126 7.63 -6.51 -15.53
CA VAL A 126 8.80 -5.90 -16.17
C VAL A 126 8.37 -4.97 -17.31
N LYS A 127 7.47 -5.42 -18.19
CA LYS A 127 6.94 -4.60 -19.29
C LYS A 127 6.26 -3.34 -18.79
N SER A 128 5.43 -3.46 -17.75
CA SER A 128 4.70 -2.35 -17.17
C SER A 128 5.63 -1.28 -16.60
N LEU A 129 6.58 -1.65 -15.75
CA LEU A 129 7.53 -0.70 -15.15
C LEU A 129 8.43 -0.05 -16.21
N THR A 130 8.90 -0.83 -17.19
CA THR A 130 9.73 -0.30 -18.27
C THR A 130 8.95 0.70 -19.13
N ALA A 131 7.72 0.34 -19.53
CA ALA A 131 6.88 1.22 -20.35
C ALA A 131 6.51 2.51 -19.60
N LEU A 132 6.17 2.44 -18.31
CA LEU A 132 5.91 3.62 -17.48
C LEU A 132 7.12 4.56 -17.43
N ALA A 133 8.32 4.02 -17.24
CA ALA A 133 9.54 4.82 -17.23
C ALA A 133 9.80 5.48 -18.59
N MET A 134 9.65 4.73 -19.67
CA MET A 134 9.86 5.24 -21.04
C MET A 134 8.84 6.33 -21.41
N ASP A 135 7.57 6.11 -21.12
CA ASP A 135 6.50 7.07 -21.43
C ASP A 135 6.65 8.34 -20.58
N TRP A 136 7.05 8.20 -19.32
CA TRP A 136 7.33 9.35 -18.46
C TRP A 136 8.52 10.17 -18.97
N LEU A 137 9.62 9.52 -19.36
CA LEU A 137 10.79 10.18 -19.94
C LEU A 137 10.45 10.88 -21.26
N ALA A 138 9.65 10.24 -22.13
CA ALA A 138 9.21 10.84 -23.38
C ALA A 138 8.33 12.08 -23.18
N ALA A 139 7.53 12.09 -22.13
CA ALA A 139 6.66 13.23 -21.81
C ALA A 139 7.38 14.38 -21.07
N ASN A 140 8.44 14.07 -20.30
CA ASN A 140 9.12 15.02 -19.40
C ASN A 140 10.62 15.19 -19.67
N GLY A 141 11.21 14.35 -20.52
CA GLY A 141 12.62 14.44 -20.92
C GLY A 141 12.80 15.55 -21.95
N GLN A 142 13.56 16.57 -21.60
CA GLN A 142 14.13 17.53 -22.56
C GLN A 142 15.53 17.11 -22.94
#